data_ffd1f83868d9f535e22856f5ac0f9e5b
#
_entry.id   ffd1f83868d9f535e22856f5ac0f9e5b
#
_cell.length_a   1.000
_cell.length_b   1.000
_cell.length_c   1.000
_cell.angle_alpha   90.00
_cell.angle_beta   90.00
_cell.angle_gamma   90.00
#
_symmetry.space_group_name_H-M   'P 1'
#
loop_
_entity.id
_entity.type
_entity.pdbx_description
1 polymer ?
#
loop_
_entity_poly.entity_id
_entity_poly.type
_entity_poly.pdbx_seq_one_letter_code
_entity_poly.pdbx_strand_id
1 'polypeptide(L)'
;MESHERAGHGQVMDPDASGAGGPVNEGVGQLDQIPRPAHHILASLDIEMGDVKDGVLRMGSLVEDQILAAHDALLNRDAALAQKVITSDGRINEVQRAVTAIVAMTIATQAPVASDLRFLLALDRVTYELERIGDHAGSVAKQARKLAGVTIMVTYDELTPMAELAARQVRDVVMALVDIDETRAREVAARDDEIDRLYHQVFDDVLAEMRTDPAKVDPGTRILFAAHYLERIGDRVTNIAEDVVFLATGEVEDLNP
;
A
#
# COMPACT_ATOMS: atom_id res chain seq x y z
N MET A 1 -32.44 48.36 42.75
CA MET A 1 -33.61 48.96 42.07
C MET A 1 -34.24 47.83 41.35
N GLU A 2 -35.12 47.24 42.09
CA GLU A 2 -36.61 47.18 41.94
C GLU A 2 -37.02 46.20 40.84
N SER A 3 -37.46 45.00 41.17
CA SER A 3 -38.75 44.57 41.82
C SER A 3 -39.92 44.53 40.83
N HIS A 4 -40.51 43.34 40.70
CA HIS A 4 -41.89 42.95 40.93
C HIS A 4 -42.22 41.68 40.13
N GLU A 5 -42.39 40.49 40.68
CA GLU A 5 -43.49 39.89 41.50
C GLU A 5 -44.90 40.08 41.01
N ARG A 6 -45.61 38.99 40.70
CA ARG A 6 -46.89 38.44 41.17
C ARG A 6 -47.37 37.33 40.23
N ALA A 7 -47.60 36.10 40.61
CA ALA A 7 -48.49 35.43 41.54
C ALA A 7 -50.00 35.46 41.16
N GLY A 8 -50.59 34.25 41.11
CA GLY A 8 -52.02 34.04 41.27
C GLY A 8 -52.54 32.77 40.58
N HIS A 9 -52.68 31.69 41.34
CA HIS A 9 -53.89 30.93 41.70
C HIS A 9 -54.76 30.43 40.52
N GLY A 10 -54.99 29.13 40.34
CA GLY A 10 -55.46 28.08 41.25
C GLY A 10 -56.88 27.67 40.86
N GLN A 11 -57.11 26.41 40.55
CA GLN A 11 -58.28 25.68 41.00
C GLN A 11 -58.29 24.23 40.54
N VAL A 12 -58.47 23.36 41.50
CA VAL A 12 -58.68 21.92 41.48
C VAL A 12 -60.15 21.65 41.15
N MET A 13 -60.41 20.59 40.36
CA MET A 13 -61.62 19.78 40.52
C MET A 13 -61.51 18.47 39.73
N ASP A 14 -61.51 17.38 40.44
CA ASP A 14 -61.95 16.03 40.08
C ASP A 14 -63.40 15.90 40.63
N PRO A 15 -64.22 14.85 40.39
CA PRO A 15 -64.01 13.53 39.78
C PRO A 15 -65.18 12.96 38.92
N ASP A 16 -64.95 11.73 38.43
CA ASP A 16 -65.92 10.64 38.10
C ASP A 16 -66.98 10.84 37.02
N ALA A 17 -66.86 9.95 35.98
CA ALA A 17 -67.98 9.11 35.51
C ALA A 17 -67.52 8.03 34.52
N SER A 18 -67.63 6.85 34.98
CA SER A 18 -67.88 5.52 34.35
C SER A 18 -68.40 5.49 32.90
N GLY A 19 -67.84 4.52 32.11
CA GLY A 19 -68.73 3.79 31.26
C GLY A 19 -68.16 3.30 29.92
N ALA A 20 -68.20 1.98 29.77
CA ALA A 20 -68.39 1.20 28.54
C ALA A 20 -67.17 0.82 27.72
N GLY A 21 -66.90 -0.49 27.73
CA GLY A 21 -65.94 -1.20 26.88
C GLY A 21 -66.33 -1.26 25.41
N GLY A 22 -65.32 -1.23 24.60
CA GLY A 22 -65.36 -1.57 23.19
C GLY A 22 -64.10 -2.37 22.83
N PRO A 23 -64.10 -3.23 21.82
CA PRO A 23 -63.19 -4.37 21.69
C PRO A 23 -61.78 -3.94 21.34
N VAL A 24 -60.82 -4.64 21.98
CA VAL A 24 -59.39 -4.63 21.71
C VAL A 24 -59.13 -4.98 20.23
N ASN A 25 -58.60 -4.06 19.50
CA ASN A 25 -58.13 -4.29 18.13
C ASN A 25 -56.77 -5.01 18.21
N GLU A 26 -56.80 -6.32 17.93
CA GLU A 26 -55.59 -7.11 17.63
C GLU A 26 -54.99 -6.58 16.31
N GLY A 27 -53.95 -5.76 16.40
CA GLY A 27 -53.27 -5.18 15.25
C GLY A 27 -51.82 -4.80 15.56
N VAL A 28 -51.17 -5.56 16.47
CA VAL A 28 -49.72 -5.42 16.72
C VAL A 28 -49.00 -6.70 16.26
N GLY A 29 -48.85 -6.86 14.96
CA GLY A 29 -48.21 -8.02 14.40
C GLY A 29 -47.80 -7.86 12.96
N GLN A 30 -47.03 -6.79 12.60
CA GLN A 30 -46.35 -6.72 11.31
C GLN A 30 -45.35 -5.56 11.19
N LEU A 31 -44.60 -5.26 12.28
CA LEU A 31 -43.46 -4.30 12.19
C LEU A 31 -42.07 -4.97 12.23
N ASP A 32 -42.01 -6.33 12.19
CA ASP A 32 -40.75 -7.08 12.31
C ASP A 32 -40.14 -7.50 10.97
N GLN A 33 -40.57 -6.91 9.83
CA GLN A 33 -40.03 -7.23 8.51
C GLN A 33 -39.51 -5.99 7.73
N ILE A 34 -39.02 -4.96 8.42
CA ILE A 34 -38.18 -3.98 7.76
C ILE A 34 -36.77 -4.59 7.76
N PRO A 35 -36.18 -4.92 6.61
CA PRO A 35 -34.80 -5.37 6.55
C PRO A 35 -33.93 -4.28 7.20
N ARG A 36 -33.18 -4.61 8.24
CA ARG A 36 -32.28 -3.66 8.88
C ARG A 36 -31.25 -3.20 7.84
N PRO A 37 -31.20 -1.92 7.44
CA PRO A 37 -30.30 -1.41 6.41
C PRO A 37 -28.82 -1.65 6.77
N ALA A 38 -28.50 -1.81 8.06
CA ALA A 38 -27.14 -2.05 8.55
C ALA A 38 -26.47 -3.31 8.00
N HIS A 39 -27.19 -4.43 7.82
CA HIS A 39 -26.60 -5.67 7.29
C HIS A 39 -26.22 -5.59 5.80
N HIS A 40 -26.97 -4.83 5.02
CA HIS A 40 -26.69 -4.66 3.58
C HIS A 40 -25.51 -3.72 3.35
N ILE A 41 -25.39 -2.69 4.17
CA ILE A 41 -24.29 -1.70 4.12
C ILE A 41 -22.97 -2.37 4.53
N LEU A 42 -22.94 -3.15 5.62
CA LEU A 42 -21.75 -3.88 6.08
C LEU A 42 -21.26 -4.89 5.03
N ALA A 43 -22.17 -5.66 4.42
CA ALA A 43 -21.78 -6.61 3.36
C ALA A 43 -21.22 -5.90 2.11
N SER A 44 -21.68 -4.70 1.78
CA SER A 44 -21.16 -3.91 0.65
C SER A 44 -19.76 -3.39 0.96
N LEU A 45 -19.51 -2.86 2.17
CA LEU A 45 -18.20 -2.38 2.60
C LEU A 45 -17.16 -3.51 2.58
N ASP A 46 -17.52 -4.70 3.09
CA ASP A 46 -16.63 -5.86 3.10
C ASP A 46 -16.22 -6.29 1.69
N ILE A 47 -17.15 -6.24 0.72
CA ILE A 47 -16.87 -6.55 -0.69
C ILE A 47 -15.92 -5.50 -1.28
N GLU A 48 -16.21 -4.22 -1.11
CA GLU A 48 -15.39 -3.13 -1.65
C GLU A 48 -13.98 -3.12 -1.02
N MET A 49 -13.86 -3.41 0.27
CA MET A 49 -12.56 -3.61 0.93
C MET A 49 -11.80 -4.82 0.37
N GLY A 50 -12.51 -5.90 0.03
CA GLY A 50 -11.95 -7.05 -0.66
C GLY A 50 -11.37 -6.68 -2.03
N ASP A 51 -12.12 -5.94 -2.84
CA ASP A 51 -11.68 -5.46 -4.16
C ASP A 51 -10.41 -4.58 -4.07
N VAL A 52 -10.34 -3.71 -3.05
CA VAL A 52 -9.14 -2.88 -2.81
C VAL A 52 -7.94 -3.75 -2.43
N LYS A 53 -8.11 -4.73 -1.52
CA LYS A 53 -7.05 -5.68 -1.15
C LYS A 53 -6.54 -6.47 -2.35
N ASP A 54 -7.45 -7.00 -3.17
CA ASP A 54 -7.10 -7.75 -4.38
C ASP A 54 -6.34 -6.89 -5.38
N GLY A 55 -6.71 -5.60 -5.51
CA GLY A 55 -6.00 -4.62 -6.31
C GLY A 55 -4.56 -4.42 -5.84
N VAL A 56 -4.34 -4.26 -4.53
CA VAL A 56 -3.01 -4.09 -3.93
C VAL A 56 -2.17 -5.37 -4.09
N LEU A 57 -2.73 -6.56 -3.84
CA LEU A 57 -2.05 -7.84 -4.07
C LEU A 57 -1.62 -8.01 -5.52
N ARG A 58 -2.51 -7.69 -6.46
CA ARG A 58 -2.20 -7.71 -7.90
C ARG A 58 -1.08 -6.75 -8.24
N MET A 59 -1.09 -5.54 -7.68
CA MET A 59 -0.07 -4.53 -7.89
C MET A 59 1.30 -4.99 -7.36
N GLY A 60 1.32 -5.59 -6.15
CA GLY A 60 2.51 -6.20 -5.57
C GLY A 60 3.13 -7.27 -6.48
N SER A 61 2.31 -8.16 -7.03
CA SER A 61 2.79 -9.20 -7.96
C SER A 61 3.36 -8.61 -9.26
N LEU A 62 2.73 -7.56 -9.82
CA LEU A 62 3.23 -6.90 -11.02
C LEU A 62 4.58 -6.22 -10.77
N VAL A 63 4.76 -5.61 -9.61
CA VAL A 63 6.00 -4.94 -9.20
C VAL A 63 7.11 -5.96 -8.97
N GLU A 64 6.82 -7.07 -8.28
CA GLU A 64 7.76 -8.18 -8.08
C GLU A 64 8.26 -8.73 -9.43
N ASP A 65 7.36 -9.05 -10.35
CA ASP A 65 7.71 -9.52 -11.69
C ASP A 65 8.56 -8.49 -12.45
N GLN A 66 8.27 -7.20 -12.28
CA GLN A 66 9.00 -6.13 -12.94
C GLN A 66 10.43 -5.98 -12.40
N ILE A 67 10.65 -6.13 -11.09
CA ILE A 67 11.99 -6.12 -10.47
C ILE A 67 12.83 -7.26 -11.04
N LEU A 68 12.30 -8.49 -11.03
CA LEU A 68 13.02 -9.67 -11.51
C LEU A 68 13.32 -9.58 -13.01
N ALA A 69 12.35 -9.14 -13.82
CA ALA A 69 12.57 -8.96 -15.26
C ALA A 69 13.58 -7.84 -15.57
N ALA A 70 13.60 -6.76 -14.79
CA ALA A 70 14.59 -5.69 -14.93
C ALA A 70 15.99 -6.17 -14.60
N HIS A 71 16.15 -6.98 -13.55
CA HIS A 71 17.39 -7.64 -13.19
C HIS A 71 17.86 -8.62 -14.27
N ASP A 72 16.97 -9.48 -14.77
CA ASP A 72 17.29 -10.43 -15.83
C ASP A 72 17.76 -9.71 -17.11
N ALA A 73 17.10 -8.60 -17.46
CA ALA A 73 17.52 -7.76 -18.58
C ALA A 73 18.91 -7.15 -18.36
N LEU A 74 19.23 -6.76 -17.10
CA LEU A 74 20.55 -6.23 -16.73
C LEU A 74 21.63 -7.31 -16.81
N LEU A 75 21.39 -8.46 -16.21
CA LEU A 75 22.34 -9.59 -16.15
C LEU A 75 22.67 -10.12 -17.55
N ASN A 76 21.62 -10.33 -18.37
CA ASN A 76 21.75 -10.88 -19.71
C ASN A 76 22.02 -9.81 -20.79
N ARG A 77 22.04 -8.51 -20.43
CA ARG A 77 22.17 -7.38 -21.35
C ARG A 77 21.13 -7.41 -22.48
N ASP A 78 19.94 -7.86 -22.14
CA ASP A 78 18.85 -8.00 -23.09
C ASP A 78 18.09 -6.67 -23.26
N ALA A 79 18.42 -5.94 -24.34
CA ALA A 79 17.76 -4.69 -24.67
C ALA A 79 16.27 -4.85 -24.98
N ALA A 80 15.85 -6.00 -25.52
CA ALA A 80 14.46 -6.26 -25.86
C ALA A 80 13.63 -6.51 -24.59
N LEU A 81 14.13 -7.31 -23.66
CA LEU A 81 13.52 -7.50 -22.35
C LEU A 81 13.48 -6.18 -21.55
N ALA A 82 14.60 -5.44 -21.52
CA ALA A 82 14.65 -4.11 -20.89
C ALA A 82 13.56 -3.17 -21.45
N GLN A 83 13.40 -3.12 -22.78
CA GLN A 83 12.37 -2.29 -23.41
C GLN A 83 10.96 -2.77 -23.04
N LYS A 84 10.73 -4.09 -22.95
CA LYS A 84 9.44 -4.66 -22.50
C LYS A 84 9.10 -4.24 -21.07
N VAL A 85 10.07 -4.31 -20.16
CA VAL A 85 9.91 -3.85 -18.77
C VAL A 85 9.55 -2.36 -18.72
N ILE A 86 10.29 -1.51 -19.44
CA ILE A 86 10.02 -0.06 -19.48
C ILE A 86 8.59 0.25 -19.99
N THR A 87 8.08 -0.52 -20.94
CA THR A 87 6.73 -0.30 -21.50
C THR A 87 5.62 -0.93 -20.68
N SER A 88 5.91 -1.90 -19.82
CA SER A 88 4.91 -2.55 -18.95
C SER A 88 4.49 -1.73 -17.74
N ASP A 89 5.22 -0.69 -17.41
CA ASP A 89 4.98 0.21 -16.28
C ASP A 89 3.55 0.80 -16.27
N GLY A 90 2.98 1.07 -17.43
CA GLY A 90 1.61 1.54 -17.56
C GLY A 90 0.55 0.65 -16.89
N ARG A 91 0.81 -0.66 -16.73
CA ARG A 91 -0.12 -1.59 -16.07
C ARG A 91 -0.21 -1.36 -14.56
N ILE A 92 0.92 -1.05 -13.91
CA ILE A 92 0.96 -0.72 -12.48
C ILE A 92 0.16 0.56 -12.25
N ASN A 93 0.39 1.58 -13.07
CA ASN A 93 -0.34 2.86 -13.02
C ASN A 93 -1.86 2.70 -13.28
N GLU A 94 -2.27 1.74 -14.12
CA GLU A 94 -3.70 1.42 -14.34
C GLU A 94 -4.32 0.82 -13.07
N VAL A 95 -3.65 -0.15 -12.44
CA VAL A 95 -4.13 -0.77 -11.20
C VAL A 95 -4.18 0.26 -10.07
N GLN A 96 -3.14 1.08 -9.90
CA GLN A 96 -3.13 2.16 -8.92
C GLN A 96 -4.37 3.05 -9.05
N ARG A 97 -4.60 3.60 -10.25
CA ARG A 97 -5.77 4.47 -10.50
C ARG A 97 -7.10 3.78 -10.22
N ALA A 98 -7.20 2.48 -10.53
CA ALA A 98 -8.40 1.70 -10.26
C ALA A 98 -8.64 1.55 -8.74
N VAL A 99 -7.59 1.21 -7.98
CA VAL A 99 -7.66 1.10 -6.51
C VAL A 99 -8.03 2.43 -5.87
N THR A 100 -7.34 3.52 -6.22
CA THR A 100 -7.65 4.87 -5.72
C THR A 100 -9.10 5.27 -6.01
N ALA A 101 -9.62 4.93 -7.19
CA ALA A 101 -11.02 5.23 -7.53
C ALA A 101 -12.01 4.41 -6.68
N ILE A 102 -11.73 3.12 -6.41
CA ILE A 102 -12.55 2.29 -5.52
C ILE A 102 -12.51 2.86 -4.10
N VAL A 103 -11.33 3.16 -3.55
CA VAL A 103 -11.18 3.75 -2.21
C VAL A 103 -11.99 5.04 -2.07
N ALA A 104 -11.86 5.96 -3.02
CA ALA A 104 -12.60 7.23 -3.01
C ALA A 104 -14.13 7.01 -3.06
N MET A 105 -14.59 6.06 -3.88
CA MET A 105 -16.01 5.72 -3.99
C MET A 105 -16.52 5.08 -2.71
N THR A 106 -15.78 4.12 -2.13
CA THR A 106 -16.13 3.44 -0.87
C THR A 106 -16.26 4.45 0.27
N ILE A 107 -15.30 5.36 0.41
CA ILE A 107 -15.38 6.43 1.43
C ILE A 107 -16.62 7.30 1.23
N ALA A 108 -16.91 7.70 -0.02
CA ALA A 108 -18.03 8.59 -0.33
C ALA A 108 -19.41 7.94 -0.12
N THR A 109 -19.52 6.63 -0.37
CA THR A 109 -20.82 5.91 -0.37
C THR A 109 -21.11 5.16 0.91
N GLN A 110 -20.07 4.62 1.58
CA GLN A 110 -20.24 3.74 2.74
C GLN A 110 -19.99 4.45 4.08
N ALA A 111 -19.37 5.65 4.07
CA ALA A 111 -19.01 6.41 5.28
C ALA A 111 -18.33 5.52 6.33
N PRO A 112 -17.19 4.87 6.01
CA PRO A 112 -16.55 3.88 6.87
C PRO A 112 -16.16 4.50 8.23
N VAL A 113 -16.20 3.70 9.30
CA VAL A 113 -15.80 4.14 10.64
C VAL A 113 -14.28 4.13 10.81
N ALA A 114 -13.80 4.68 11.92
CA ALA A 114 -12.39 5.04 12.13
C ALA A 114 -11.35 3.98 11.72
N SER A 115 -11.57 2.69 12.05
CA SER A 115 -10.65 1.59 11.67
C SER A 115 -10.65 1.32 10.18
N ASP A 116 -11.84 1.22 9.58
CA ASP A 116 -12.00 0.87 8.18
C ASP A 116 -11.53 2.01 7.28
N LEU A 117 -11.83 3.26 7.67
CA LEU A 117 -11.31 4.45 6.99
C LEU A 117 -9.79 4.49 7.02
N ARG A 118 -9.17 4.22 8.17
CA ARG A 118 -7.70 4.20 8.32
C ARG A 118 -7.08 3.15 7.42
N PHE A 119 -7.68 1.96 7.39
CA PHE A 119 -7.22 0.87 6.55
C PHE A 119 -7.32 1.21 5.05
N LEU A 120 -8.45 1.75 4.59
CA LEU A 120 -8.63 2.19 3.20
C LEU A 120 -7.59 3.25 2.79
N LEU A 121 -7.35 4.23 3.66
CA LEU A 121 -6.35 5.28 3.40
C LEU A 121 -4.92 4.73 3.36
N ALA A 122 -4.60 3.74 4.20
CA ALA A 122 -3.30 3.07 4.15
C ALA A 122 -3.13 2.25 2.86
N LEU A 123 -4.17 1.51 2.45
CA LEU A 123 -4.14 0.78 1.17
C LEU A 123 -3.94 1.71 -0.02
N ASP A 124 -4.61 2.87 -0.06
CA ASP A 124 -4.41 3.88 -1.11
C ASP A 124 -2.96 4.39 -1.10
N ARG A 125 -2.43 4.78 0.07
CA ARG A 125 -1.05 5.25 0.21
C ARG A 125 -0.03 4.22 -0.25
N VAL A 126 -0.21 2.95 0.12
CA VAL A 126 0.67 1.86 -0.30
C VAL A 126 0.68 1.68 -1.82
N THR A 127 -0.42 1.96 -2.52
CA THR A 127 -0.40 1.90 -3.99
C THR A 127 0.57 2.92 -4.62
N TYR A 128 0.77 4.08 -4.00
CA TYR A 128 1.76 5.06 -4.45
C TYR A 128 3.18 4.57 -4.18
N GLU A 129 3.44 3.93 -3.04
CA GLU A 129 4.76 3.35 -2.77
C GLU A 129 5.06 2.20 -3.76
N LEU A 130 4.10 1.33 -4.06
CA LEU A 130 4.25 0.27 -5.06
C LEU A 130 4.49 0.82 -6.47
N GLU A 131 3.83 1.91 -6.86
CA GLU A 131 4.10 2.59 -8.13
C GLU A 131 5.54 3.13 -8.18
N ARG A 132 6.02 3.74 -7.10
CA ARG A 132 7.41 4.19 -6.99
C ARG A 132 8.41 3.06 -7.09
N ILE A 133 8.11 1.90 -6.50
CA ILE A 133 8.93 0.70 -6.65
C ILE A 133 8.97 0.26 -8.12
N GLY A 134 7.83 0.25 -8.82
CA GLY A 134 7.76 -0.02 -10.25
C GLY A 134 8.59 0.96 -11.09
N ASP A 135 8.53 2.26 -10.80
CA ASP A 135 9.35 3.29 -11.42
C ASP A 135 10.86 3.02 -11.25
N HIS A 136 11.28 2.57 -10.06
CA HIS A 136 12.68 2.20 -9.79
C HIS A 136 13.08 0.95 -10.57
N ALA A 137 12.24 -0.09 -10.62
CA ALA A 137 12.49 -1.27 -11.46
C ALA A 137 12.59 -0.91 -12.95
N GLY A 138 11.71 -0.02 -13.44
CA GLY A 138 11.80 0.55 -14.79
C GLY A 138 13.11 1.32 -15.01
N SER A 139 13.65 1.96 -13.98
CA SER A 139 14.93 2.68 -14.05
C SER A 139 16.12 1.72 -14.10
N VAL A 140 16.08 0.59 -13.40
CA VAL A 140 17.06 -0.52 -13.56
C VAL A 140 17.05 -1.00 -15.02
N ALA A 141 15.86 -1.26 -15.61
CA ALA A 141 15.73 -1.70 -16.99
C ALA A 141 16.28 -0.64 -18.00
N LYS A 142 16.13 0.67 -17.71
CA LYS A 142 16.74 1.71 -18.52
C LYS A 142 18.28 1.63 -18.52
N GLN A 143 18.91 1.27 -17.40
CA GLN A 143 20.35 1.05 -17.33
C GLN A 143 20.74 -0.23 -18.10
N ALA A 144 19.99 -1.33 -17.92
CA ALA A 144 20.18 -2.56 -18.68
C ALA A 144 20.17 -2.32 -20.18
N ARG A 145 19.20 -1.56 -20.72
CA ARG A 145 19.12 -1.22 -22.13
C ARG A 145 20.35 -0.43 -22.63
N LYS A 146 20.87 0.47 -21.80
CA LYS A 146 22.07 1.25 -22.15
C LYS A 146 23.33 0.40 -22.16
N LEU A 147 23.40 -0.63 -21.30
CA LEU A 147 24.53 -1.57 -21.21
C LEU A 147 24.52 -2.62 -22.31
N ALA A 148 23.41 -2.89 -22.96
CA ALA A 148 23.28 -3.95 -23.97
C ALA A 148 24.24 -3.79 -25.17
N GLY A 149 24.68 -2.57 -25.48
CA GLY A 149 25.65 -2.29 -26.55
C GLY A 149 27.12 -2.20 -26.10
N VAL A 150 27.41 -2.43 -24.81
CA VAL A 150 28.73 -2.22 -24.23
C VAL A 150 29.52 -3.54 -24.22
N THR A 151 30.74 -3.53 -24.81
CA THR A 151 31.58 -4.73 -24.95
C THR A 151 32.32 -5.09 -23.66
N ILE A 152 32.48 -4.12 -22.76
CA ILE A 152 33.22 -4.31 -21.51
C ILE A 152 32.38 -5.11 -20.52
N MET A 153 32.91 -6.26 -20.13
CA MET A 153 32.26 -7.17 -19.16
C MET A 153 32.58 -6.69 -17.75
N VAL A 154 31.55 -6.21 -17.05
CA VAL A 154 31.59 -6.03 -15.61
C VAL A 154 30.36 -6.74 -15.06
N THR A 155 30.57 -7.83 -14.33
CA THR A 155 29.51 -8.56 -13.62
C THR A 155 29.76 -8.39 -12.13
N TYR A 156 28.70 -8.09 -11.41
CA TYR A 156 28.72 -7.96 -9.95
C TYR A 156 27.75 -8.98 -9.38
N ASP A 157 28.30 -9.94 -8.65
CA ASP A 157 27.54 -11.08 -8.11
C ASP A 157 26.50 -10.62 -7.09
N GLU A 158 26.69 -9.46 -6.49
CA GLU A 158 25.80 -8.85 -5.48
C GLU A 158 24.47 -8.34 -6.06
N LEU A 159 24.40 -8.00 -7.34
CA LEU A 159 23.18 -7.48 -7.97
C LEU A 159 22.04 -8.51 -7.98
N THR A 160 22.38 -9.80 -8.13
CA THR A 160 21.39 -10.87 -8.11
C THR A 160 20.72 -11.02 -6.74
N PRO A 161 21.47 -11.19 -5.63
CA PRO A 161 20.83 -11.25 -4.31
C PRO A 161 20.11 -9.96 -3.93
N MET A 162 20.57 -8.75 -4.37
CA MET A 162 19.86 -7.50 -4.15
C MET A 162 18.47 -7.53 -4.81
N ALA A 163 18.38 -7.89 -6.09
CA ALA A 163 17.12 -7.91 -6.83
C ALA A 163 16.16 -8.97 -6.27
N GLU A 164 16.66 -10.16 -5.96
CA GLU A 164 15.85 -11.23 -5.37
C GLU A 164 15.35 -10.86 -3.96
N LEU A 165 16.18 -10.20 -3.16
CA LEU A 165 15.80 -9.75 -1.81
C LEU A 165 14.73 -8.66 -1.92
N ALA A 166 14.93 -7.65 -2.77
CA ALA A 166 13.95 -6.58 -3.01
C ALA A 166 12.59 -7.14 -3.47
N ALA A 167 12.59 -8.09 -4.42
CA ALA A 167 11.38 -8.75 -4.89
C ALA A 167 10.66 -9.53 -3.76
N ARG A 168 11.41 -10.28 -2.94
CA ARG A 168 10.85 -10.98 -1.76
C ARG A 168 10.28 -10.01 -0.73
N GLN A 169 10.97 -8.91 -0.45
CA GLN A 169 10.49 -7.90 0.51
C GLN A 169 9.17 -7.28 0.03
N VAL A 170 9.02 -6.95 -1.26
CA VAL A 170 7.75 -6.45 -1.82
C VAL A 170 6.61 -7.44 -1.58
N ARG A 171 6.82 -8.73 -1.88
CA ARG A 171 5.82 -9.77 -1.63
C ARG A 171 5.44 -9.85 -0.16
N ASP A 172 6.45 -9.92 0.72
CA ASP A 172 6.27 -10.14 2.14
C ASP A 172 5.57 -8.95 2.82
N VAL A 173 5.91 -7.70 2.43
CA VAL A 173 5.28 -6.50 3.00
C VAL A 173 3.83 -6.34 2.54
N VAL A 174 3.52 -6.68 1.28
CA VAL A 174 2.13 -6.64 0.79
C VAL A 174 1.27 -7.68 1.52
N MET A 175 1.80 -8.86 1.80
CA MET A 175 1.11 -9.86 2.62
C MET A 175 0.94 -9.38 4.06
N ALA A 176 1.97 -8.79 4.67
CA ALA A 176 1.87 -8.20 6.00
C ALA A 176 0.79 -7.10 6.07
N LEU A 177 0.67 -6.28 5.02
CA LEU A 177 -0.35 -5.23 4.94
C LEU A 177 -1.78 -5.81 4.91
N VAL A 178 -2.03 -6.82 4.07
CA VAL A 178 -3.36 -7.43 3.94
C VAL A 178 -3.81 -8.09 5.23
N ASP A 179 -2.87 -8.71 5.94
CA ASP A 179 -3.09 -9.41 7.21
C ASP A 179 -2.98 -8.48 8.44
N ILE A 180 -2.50 -7.23 8.27
CA ILE A 180 -2.14 -6.27 9.33
C ILE A 180 -1.17 -6.92 10.33
N ASP A 181 -0.17 -7.64 9.79
CA ASP A 181 0.82 -8.38 10.58
C ASP A 181 2.03 -7.51 10.89
N GLU A 182 2.03 -6.90 12.09
CA GLU A 182 3.12 -6.07 12.61
C GLU A 182 4.46 -6.82 12.67
N THR A 183 4.43 -8.05 13.16
CA THR A 183 5.66 -8.85 13.33
C THR A 183 6.34 -9.08 11.99
N ARG A 184 5.57 -9.49 10.99
CA ARG A 184 6.08 -9.69 9.64
C ARG A 184 6.57 -8.38 9.00
N ALA A 185 5.86 -7.27 9.21
CA ALA A 185 6.28 -5.96 8.72
C ALA A 185 7.66 -5.54 9.27
N ARG A 186 7.87 -5.69 10.59
CA ARG A 186 9.16 -5.41 11.22
C ARG A 186 10.28 -6.33 10.73
N GLU A 187 10.00 -7.61 10.52
CA GLU A 187 10.95 -8.55 9.94
C GLU A 187 11.34 -8.17 8.50
N VAL A 188 10.41 -7.65 7.72
CA VAL A 188 10.68 -7.17 6.36
C VAL A 188 11.54 -5.92 6.38
N ALA A 189 11.20 -4.93 7.20
CA ALA A 189 12.01 -3.70 7.34
C ALA A 189 13.44 -4.01 7.77
N ALA A 190 13.64 -4.91 8.74
CA ALA A 190 14.98 -5.31 9.20
C ALA A 190 15.87 -5.97 8.13
N ARG A 191 15.32 -6.41 7.01
CA ARG A 191 16.11 -6.97 5.89
C ARG A 191 16.69 -5.90 4.98
N ASP A 192 16.32 -4.64 5.17
CA ASP A 192 16.83 -3.52 4.39
C ASP A 192 18.33 -3.32 4.60
N ASP A 193 18.83 -3.53 5.82
CA ASP A 193 20.26 -3.53 6.14
C ASP A 193 21.09 -4.45 5.21
N GLU A 194 20.49 -5.55 4.74
CA GLU A 194 21.18 -6.48 3.84
C GLU A 194 21.26 -5.92 2.42
N ILE A 195 20.23 -5.23 1.93
CA ILE A 195 20.26 -4.54 0.64
C ILE A 195 21.32 -3.44 0.68
N ASP A 196 21.37 -2.66 1.73
CA ASP A 196 22.34 -1.59 1.92
C ASP A 196 23.77 -2.10 1.93
N ARG A 197 24.01 -3.19 2.65
CA ARG A 197 25.33 -3.84 2.67
C ARG A 197 25.75 -4.30 1.27
N LEU A 198 24.86 -4.91 0.52
CA LEU A 198 25.12 -5.36 -0.86
C LEU A 198 25.36 -4.17 -1.79
N TYR A 199 24.58 -3.10 -1.65
CA TYR A 199 24.77 -1.86 -2.40
C TYR A 199 26.16 -1.25 -2.16
N HIS A 200 26.60 -1.15 -0.91
CA HIS A 200 27.94 -0.65 -0.58
C HIS A 200 29.05 -1.52 -1.17
N GLN A 201 28.86 -2.83 -1.20
CA GLN A 201 29.80 -3.78 -1.82
C GLN A 201 29.92 -3.53 -3.34
N VAL A 202 28.78 -3.45 -4.05
CA VAL A 202 28.75 -3.08 -5.48
C VAL A 202 29.43 -1.73 -5.73
N PHE A 203 29.15 -0.74 -4.86
CA PHE A 203 29.72 0.61 -4.98
C PHE A 203 31.24 0.58 -4.92
N ASP A 204 31.82 -0.09 -3.92
CA ASP A 204 33.26 -0.18 -3.72
C ASP A 204 33.96 -0.92 -4.88
N ASP A 205 33.39 -2.04 -5.33
CA ASP A 205 33.93 -2.85 -6.41
C ASP A 205 33.90 -2.11 -7.76
N VAL A 206 32.76 -1.46 -8.06
CA VAL A 206 32.64 -0.63 -9.28
C VAL A 206 33.64 0.52 -9.26
N LEU A 207 33.77 1.19 -8.12
CA LEU A 207 34.70 2.32 -7.99
C LEU A 207 36.18 1.86 -8.15
N ALA A 208 36.52 0.70 -7.59
CA ALA A 208 37.85 0.10 -7.77
C ALA A 208 38.13 -0.19 -9.25
N GLU A 209 37.18 -0.78 -9.96
CA GLU A 209 37.29 -1.06 -11.40
C GLU A 209 37.43 0.22 -12.24
N MET A 210 36.62 1.26 -11.97
CA MET A 210 36.72 2.55 -12.67
C MET A 210 38.07 3.23 -12.52
N ARG A 211 38.74 3.04 -11.36
CA ARG A 211 40.07 3.60 -11.11
C ARG A 211 41.17 2.93 -11.91
N THR A 212 40.97 1.69 -12.34
CA THR A 212 41.98 0.90 -13.08
C THR A 212 41.90 1.14 -14.59
N ASP A 213 40.71 1.46 -15.13
CA ASP A 213 40.47 1.62 -16.55
C ASP A 213 39.42 2.68 -16.85
N PRO A 214 39.78 3.83 -17.46
CA PRO A 214 38.84 4.85 -17.86
C PRO A 214 37.68 4.38 -18.76
N ALA A 215 37.88 3.30 -19.53
CA ALA A 215 36.83 2.74 -20.39
C ALA A 215 35.70 2.09 -19.57
N LYS A 216 35.92 1.77 -18.28
CA LYS A 216 34.94 1.22 -17.36
C LYS A 216 34.08 2.28 -16.68
N VAL A 217 34.39 3.57 -16.84
CA VAL A 217 33.65 4.65 -16.14
C VAL A 217 32.18 4.71 -16.59
N ASP A 218 31.88 4.70 -17.89
CA ASP A 218 30.49 4.75 -18.37
C ASP A 218 29.70 3.48 -18.00
N PRO A 219 30.17 2.25 -18.27
CA PRO A 219 29.44 1.05 -17.86
C PRO A 219 29.34 0.91 -16.34
N GLY A 220 30.38 1.19 -15.58
CA GLY A 220 30.35 1.17 -14.12
C GLY A 220 29.35 2.14 -13.53
N THR A 221 29.28 3.37 -14.05
CA THR A 221 28.28 4.35 -13.63
C THR A 221 26.85 3.83 -13.81
N ARG A 222 26.57 3.07 -14.88
CA ARG A 222 25.24 2.50 -15.13
C ARG A 222 24.92 1.37 -14.15
N ILE A 223 25.92 0.57 -13.78
CA ILE A 223 25.78 -0.46 -12.73
C ILE A 223 25.51 0.20 -11.39
N LEU A 224 26.25 1.25 -11.03
CA LEU A 224 25.98 1.99 -9.77
C LEU A 224 24.55 2.54 -9.73
N PHE A 225 24.05 3.11 -10.84
CA PHE A 225 22.65 3.55 -10.90
C PHE A 225 21.67 2.38 -10.77
N ALA A 226 21.96 1.22 -11.37
CA ALA A 226 21.09 0.06 -11.24
C ALA A 226 21.03 -0.44 -9.79
N ALA A 227 22.19 -0.56 -9.12
CA ALA A 227 22.29 -0.91 -7.71
C ALA A 227 21.57 0.09 -6.81
N HIS A 228 21.77 1.40 -7.04
CA HIS A 228 21.07 2.45 -6.30
C HIS A 228 19.55 2.37 -6.45
N TYR A 229 19.02 2.07 -7.64
CA TYR A 229 17.57 1.89 -7.79
C TYR A 229 17.05 0.63 -7.09
N LEU A 230 17.85 -0.42 -6.96
CA LEU A 230 17.49 -1.60 -6.17
C LEU A 230 17.47 -1.30 -4.67
N GLU A 231 18.43 -0.51 -4.17
CA GLU A 231 18.43 0.00 -2.80
C GLU A 231 17.20 0.88 -2.54
N ARG A 232 16.89 1.81 -3.45
CA ARG A 232 15.68 2.65 -3.33
C ARG A 232 14.36 1.85 -3.30
N ILE A 233 14.33 0.64 -3.83
CA ILE A 233 13.19 -0.26 -3.68
C ILE A 233 13.05 -0.71 -2.22
N GLY A 234 14.15 -1.06 -1.55
CA GLY A 234 14.18 -1.40 -0.13
C GLY A 234 13.60 -0.28 0.75
N ASP A 235 14.08 0.96 0.57
CA ASP A 235 13.54 2.13 1.28
C ASP A 235 12.01 2.23 1.16
N ARG A 236 11.46 2.01 -0.06
CA ARG A 236 10.01 2.08 -0.29
C ARG A 236 9.26 0.95 0.39
N VAL A 237 9.86 -0.23 0.46
CA VAL A 237 9.28 -1.35 1.21
C VAL A 237 9.25 -1.06 2.70
N THR A 238 10.28 -0.43 3.24
CA THR A 238 10.31 0.00 4.64
C THR A 238 9.19 1.01 4.95
N ASN A 239 8.93 1.98 4.07
CA ASN A 239 7.77 2.88 4.22
C ASN A 239 6.43 2.13 4.29
N ILE A 240 6.26 1.08 3.48
CA ILE A 240 5.06 0.23 3.53
C ILE A 240 5.00 -0.53 4.86
N ALA A 241 6.12 -1.05 5.35
CA ALA A 241 6.18 -1.74 6.64
C ALA A 241 5.80 -0.83 7.81
N GLU A 242 6.24 0.43 7.78
CA GLU A 242 5.82 1.46 8.75
C GLU A 242 4.32 1.72 8.73
N ASP A 243 3.70 1.78 7.53
CA ASP A 243 2.26 1.89 7.40
C ASP A 243 1.52 0.68 8.01
N VAL A 244 2.07 -0.54 7.88
CA VAL A 244 1.51 -1.74 8.52
C VAL A 244 1.61 -1.65 10.04
N VAL A 245 2.76 -1.26 10.58
CA VAL A 245 2.95 -1.07 12.03
C VAL A 245 1.99 -0.02 12.56
N PHE A 246 1.85 1.12 11.86
CA PHE A 246 0.88 2.14 12.21
C PHE A 246 -0.58 1.62 12.21
N LEU A 247 -0.94 0.77 11.26
CA LEU A 247 -2.28 0.17 11.22
C LEU A 247 -2.52 -0.75 12.43
N ALA A 248 -1.52 -1.53 12.82
CA ALA A 248 -1.61 -2.49 13.91
C ALA A 248 -1.61 -1.84 15.29
N THR A 249 -0.73 -0.83 15.50
CA THR A 249 -0.45 -0.25 16.81
C THR A 249 -1.13 1.11 17.03
N GLY A 250 -1.32 1.88 15.96
CA GLY A 250 -1.73 3.29 16.00
C GLY A 250 -0.57 4.25 16.28
N GLU A 251 0.66 3.77 16.38
CA GLU A 251 1.87 4.57 16.64
C GLU A 251 2.67 4.73 15.34
N VAL A 252 3.22 5.93 15.13
CA VAL A 252 4.12 6.22 14.01
C VAL A 252 5.53 5.91 14.48
N GLU A 253 6.18 4.96 13.84
CA GLU A 253 7.56 4.56 14.11
C GLU A 253 8.40 4.67 12.84
N ASP A 254 9.68 5.02 13.00
CA ASP A 254 10.69 4.94 11.96
C ASP A 254 11.41 3.59 12.14
N LEU A 255 11.31 2.71 11.14
CA LEU A 255 11.86 1.36 11.22
C LEU A 255 13.27 1.23 10.65
N ASN A 256 13.78 2.29 9.99
CA ASN A 256 15.14 2.37 9.44
C ASN A 256 15.67 3.80 9.57
N PRO A 257 16.03 4.25 10.83
CA PRO A 257 16.45 5.62 11.12
C PRO A 257 17.87 5.95 10.64
#